data_672f9db8217481b722460b9d889d2f7e
#
_entry.id   672f9db8217481b722460b9d889d2f7e
#
_cell.length_a   1.000
_cell.length_b   1.000
_cell.length_c   1.000
_cell.angle_alpha   90.00
_cell.angle_beta   90.00
_cell.angle_gamma   90.00
#
_symmetry.space_group_name_H-M   'P 1'
#
loop_
_entity.id
_entity.type
_entity.pdbx_description
1 polymer ?
#
loop_
_entity_poly.entity_id
_entity_poly.type
_entity_poly.pdbx_seq_one_letter_code
_entity_poly.pdbx_strand_id
1 'polypeptide(L)'
;MGQHVQKFKAGEPVTFTATADVVGGQLLVVTGARSVSPTSASTSAWVGTAAFDAKAGEKVTVLAGGLQPLLASGAIAVGARVIPAAAGKVVTIGAGDAAHAVGTAVTAGTDVLVEILMDH
;
A
#
# COMPACT_ATOMS: atom_id res chain seq x y z
N MET A 1 -4.30 -21.69 24.96
CA MET A 1 -4.42 -21.35 24.28
C MET A 1 -4.46 -21.69 23.34
N GLY A 2 -5.16 -21.96 23.37
CA GLY A 2 -5.12 -22.17 22.36
C GLY A 2 -4.36 -21.50 21.86
N GLN A 3 -4.31 -22.01 21.47
CA GLN A 3 -3.38 -21.55 21.01
C GLN A 3 -3.62 -20.90 19.83
N HIS A 4 -3.57 -19.71 19.88
CA HIS A 4 -3.52 -18.86 18.73
C HIS A 4 -2.16 -18.99 18.08
N VAL A 5 -2.14 -19.38 16.84
CA VAL A 5 -0.91 -19.44 16.07
C VAL A 5 -0.95 -18.34 15.01
N GLN A 6 -0.03 -17.43 15.10
CA GLN A 6 0.10 -16.37 14.13
C GLN A 6 0.90 -16.87 12.93
N LYS A 7 0.26 -16.92 11.75
CA LYS A 7 0.93 -17.40 10.53
C LYS A 7 2.02 -16.46 10.06
N PHE A 8 1.77 -15.15 10.18
CA PHE A 8 2.70 -14.13 9.70
C PHE A 8 2.89 -13.08 10.79
N LYS A 9 4.12 -12.70 11.02
CA LYS A 9 4.45 -11.60 11.91
C LYS A 9 4.13 -10.28 11.22
N ALA A 10 3.83 -9.25 11.99
CA ALA A 10 3.67 -7.91 11.46
C ALA A 10 4.94 -7.48 10.72
N GLY A 11 4.80 -6.96 9.52
CA GLY A 11 5.93 -6.53 8.70
C GLY A 11 6.58 -7.63 7.87
N GLU A 12 6.20 -8.89 8.05
CA GLU A 12 6.73 -9.96 7.21
C GLU A 12 6.11 -9.89 5.80
N PRO A 13 6.90 -10.20 4.77
CA PRO A 13 6.35 -10.31 3.41
C PRO A 13 5.34 -11.45 3.33
N VAL A 14 4.24 -11.20 2.62
CA VAL A 14 3.18 -12.18 2.42
C VAL A 14 2.90 -12.29 0.94
N THR A 15 2.71 -13.51 0.44
CA THR A 15 2.43 -13.75 -0.97
C THR A 15 0.93 -13.78 -1.24
N PHE A 16 0.52 -13.02 -2.26
CA PHE A 16 -0.86 -12.94 -2.74
C PHE A 16 -0.89 -13.26 -4.23
N THR A 17 -2.09 -13.47 -4.78
CA THR A 17 -2.28 -13.58 -6.22
C THR A 17 -2.69 -12.22 -6.78
N ALA A 18 -2.02 -11.75 -7.82
CA ALA A 18 -2.37 -10.52 -8.51
C ALA A 18 -3.59 -10.76 -9.40
N THR A 19 -4.62 -9.92 -9.28
CA THR A 19 -5.81 -10.00 -10.13
C THR A 19 -5.75 -9.02 -11.30
N ALA A 20 -4.72 -8.19 -11.33
CA ALA A 20 -4.41 -7.27 -12.44
C ALA A 20 -2.90 -7.15 -12.51
N ASP A 21 -2.39 -6.56 -13.59
CA ASP A 21 -0.96 -6.31 -13.71
C ASP A 21 -0.50 -5.36 -12.61
N VAL A 22 0.63 -5.69 -11.99
CA VAL A 22 1.19 -4.97 -10.86
C VAL A 22 2.61 -4.54 -11.20
N VAL A 23 2.97 -3.34 -10.84
CA VAL A 23 4.34 -2.84 -10.93
C VAL A 23 4.92 -2.73 -9.52
N GLY A 24 6.16 -3.16 -9.35
CA GLY A 24 6.84 -3.09 -8.05
C GLY A 24 6.76 -1.69 -7.46
N GLY A 25 6.44 -1.60 -6.18
CA GLY A 25 6.27 -0.35 -5.47
C GLY A 25 4.84 0.19 -5.43
N GLN A 26 3.93 -0.34 -6.24
CA GLN A 26 2.53 0.11 -6.18
C GLN A 26 1.85 -0.33 -4.88
N LEU A 27 0.99 0.55 -4.35
CA LEU A 27 0.14 0.21 -3.22
C LEU A 27 -0.97 -0.72 -3.68
N LEU A 28 -1.23 -1.76 -2.91
CA LEU A 28 -2.15 -2.83 -3.30
C LEU A 28 -3.35 -2.88 -2.38
N VAL A 29 -4.50 -3.26 -2.96
CA VAL A 29 -5.76 -3.45 -2.25
C VAL A 29 -6.21 -4.90 -2.37
N VAL A 30 -6.84 -5.42 -1.33
CA VAL A 30 -7.42 -6.77 -1.35
C VAL A 30 -8.64 -6.77 -2.26
N THR A 31 -8.66 -7.70 -3.23
CA THR A 31 -9.76 -7.85 -4.18
C THR A 31 -10.51 -9.17 -4.02
N GLY A 32 -9.98 -10.07 -3.21
CA GLY A 32 -10.59 -11.37 -2.94
C GLY A 32 -9.71 -12.12 -1.95
N ALA A 33 -10.00 -13.40 -1.71
CA ALA A 33 -9.22 -14.21 -0.78
C ALA A 33 -7.78 -14.34 -1.28
N ARG A 34 -6.82 -13.80 -0.52
CA ARG A 34 -5.40 -13.81 -0.87
C ARG A 34 -5.13 -13.25 -2.27
N SER A 35 -5.93 -12.27 -2.69
CA SER A 35 -5.84 -11.65 -4.01
C SER A 35 -5.75 -10.14 -3.88
N VAL A 36 -4.93 -9.51 -4.72
CA VAL A 36 -4.67 -8.07 -4.67
C VAL A 36 -4.59 -7.48 -6.08
N SER A 37 -4.79 -6.17 -6.14
CA SER A 37 -4.52 -5.37 -7.34
C SER A 37 -4.02 -3.99 -6.92
N PRO A 38 -3.45 -3.19 -7.83
CA PRO A 38 -3.11 -1.80 -7.49
C PRO A 38 -4.37 -1.05 -7.03
N THR A 39 -4.20 -0.15 -6.07
CA THR A 39 -5.33 0.67 -5.61
C THR A 39 -5.85 1.52 -6.77
N SER A 40 -7.17 1.69 -6.83
CA SER A 40 -7.81 2.52 -7.86
C SER A 40 -8.43 3.78 -7.29
N ALA A 41 -8.61 3.83 -5.99
CA ALA A 41 -9.23 4.95 -5.28
C ALA A 41 -8.91 4.84 -3.79
N SER A 42 -9.38 5.80 -3.01
CA SER A 42 -9.27 5.74 -1.56
C SER A 42 -10.03 4.54 -1.02
N THR A 43 -9.38 3.77 -0.16
CA THR A 43 -9.96 2.56 0.42
C THR A 43 -9.27 2.24 1.75
N SER A 44 -9.99 1.60 2.65
CA SER A 44 -9.41 1.08 3.89
C SER A 44 -8.85 -0.33 3.72
N ALA A 45 -9.05 -0.96 2.56
CA ALA A 45 -8.66 -2.35 2.31
C ALA A 45 -7.26 -2.49 1.72
N TRP A 46 -6.44 -1.43 1.74
CA TRP A 46 -5.06 -1.52 1.30
C TRP A 46 -4.26 -2.44 2.25
N VAL A 47 -3.26 -3.14 1.71
CA VAL A 47 -2.51 -4.12 2.50
C VAL A 47 -1.01 -3.88 2.51
N GLY A 48 -0.47 -3.15 1.55
CA GLY A 48 0.96 -2.90 1.47
C GLY A 48 1.38 -2.64 0.05
N THR A 49 2.67 -2.76 -0.23
CA THR A 49 3.23 -2.47 -1.55
C THR A 49 3.72 -3.74 -2.23
N ALA A 50 3.74 -3.73 -3.57
CA ALA A 50 4.28 -4.83 -4.35
C ALA A 50 5.80 -4.85 -4.26
N ALA A 51 6.38 -6.01 -3.98
CA ALA A 51 7.84 -6.16 -3.93
C ALA A 51 8.46 -6.17 -5.32
N PHE A 52 7.69 -6.56 -6.34
CA PHE A 52 8.18 -6.70 -7.72
C PHE A 52 6.99 -6.69 -8.68
N ASP A 53 7.30 -6.63 -9.99
CA ASP A 53 6.28 -6.66 -11.03
C ASP A 53 5.64 -8.05 -11.11
N ALA A 54 4.33 -8.08 -11.36
CA ALA A 54 3.60 -9.33 -11.59
C ALA A 54 2.47 -9.09 -12.58
N LYS A 55 2.19 -10.10 -13.40
CA LYS A 55 1.05 -10.06 -14.30
C LYS A 55 -0.17 -10.63 -13.62
N ALA A 56 -1.35 -10.27 -14.13
CA ALA A 56 -2.61 -10.84 -13.65
C ALA A 56 -2.52 -12.36 -13.61
N GLY A 57 -2.89 -12.97 -12.49
CA GLY A 57 -2.82 -14.41 -12.26
C GLY A 57 -1.52 -14.89 -11.64
N GLU A 58 -0.48 -14.07 -11.63
CA GLU A 58 0.80 -14.45 -11.03
C GLU A 58 0.82 -14.11 -9.53
N LYS A 59 1.77 -14.71 -8.83
CA LYS A 59 1.99 -14.43 -7.41
C LYS A 59 2.80 -13.15 -7.27
N VAL A 60 2.47 -12.36 -6.25
CA VAL A 60 3.21 -11.16 -5.90
C VAL A 60 3.41 -11.13 -4.38
N THR A 61 4.60 -10.75 -3.96
CA THR A 61 4.89 -10.57 -2.54
C THR A 61 4.50 -9.15 -2.15
N VAL A 62 3.75 -9.04 -1.05
CA VAL A 62 3.29 -7.75 -0.51
C VAL A 62 4.14 -7.41 0.71
N LEU A 63 4.69 -6.20 0.70
CA LEU A 63 5.48 -5.65 1.79
C LEU A 63 4.61 -4.69 2.59
N ALA A 64 4.54 -4.87 3.90
CA ALA A 64 3.73 -4.03 4.78
C ALA A 64 4.59 -3.43 5.88
N GLY A 65 4.23 -2.23 6.31
CA GLY A 65 4.89 -1.55 7.42
C GLY A 65 6.22 -0.93 7.07
N GLY A 66 6.81 -0.27 8.04
CA GLY A 66 8.11 0.38 7.89
C GLY A 66 8.07 1.59 6.97
N LEU A 67 9.26 1.99 6.52
CA LEU A 67 9.43 3.13 5.64
C LEU A 67 9.48 2.61 4.20
N GLN A 68 8.54 3.07 3.37
CA GLN A 68 8.45 2.60 2.00
C GLN A 68 8.29 3.77 1.02
N PRO A 69 8.94 3.71 -0.16
CA PRO A 69 8.73 4.70 -1.20
C PRO A 69 7.42 4.40 -1.93
N LEU A 70 6.57 5.42 -2.06
CA LEU A 70 5.31 5.33 -2.79
C LEU A 70 5.21 6.52 -3.73
N LEU A 71 4.65 6.30 -4.91
CA LEU A 71 4.51 7.36 -5.89
C LEU A 71 3.37 8.29 -5.47
N ALA A 72 3.67 9.58 -5.41
CA ALA A 72 2.69 10.60 -5.06
C ALA A 72 1.77 10.90 -6.24
N SER A 73 0.48 11.06 -5.95
CA SER A 73 -0.48 11.65 -6.88
C SER A 73 -0.69 13.10 -6.44
N GLY A 74 -0.12 14.04 -7.18
CA GLY A 74 -0.12 15.44 -6.79
C GLY A 74 0.95 15.75 -5.74
N ALA A 75 0.83 16.88 -5.08
CA ALA A 75 1.80 17.38 -4.13
C ALA A 75 1.57 16.76 -2.74
N ILE A 76 2.64 16.30 -2.12
CA ILE A 76 2.62 15.78 -0.76
C ILE A 76 3.72 16.52 0.02
N ALA A 77 3.36 17.07 1.17
CA ALA A 77 4.29 17.78 2.06
C ALA A 77 4.82 16.84 3.13
N VAL A 78 5.99 17.16 3.68
CA VAL A 78 6.53 16.44 4.84
C VAL A 78 5.53 16.54 6.00
N GLY A 79 5.26 15.43 6.64
CA GLY A 79 4.32 15.34 7.74
C GLY A 79 2.87 15.12 7.33
N ALA A 80 2.56 15.14 6.02
CA ALA A 80 1.21 14.91 5.54
C ALA A 80 0.79 13.46 5.76
N ARG A 81 -0.46 13.25 6.16
CA ARG A 81 -1.07 11.92 6.15
C ARG A 81 -1.50 11.62 4.73
N VAL A 82 -1.34 10.39 4.28
CA VAL A 82 -1.66 10.00 2.92
C VAL A 82 -2.66 8.85 2.89
N ILE A 83 -3.45 8.80 1.82
CA ILE A 83 -4.45 7.76 1.57
C ILE A 83 -4.20 7.15 0.20
N PRO A 84 -4.78 5.96 -0.10
CA PRO A 84 -4.63 5.36 -1.41
C PRO A 84 -5.24 6.22 -2.52
N ALA A 85 -4.59 6.19 -3.67
CA ALA A 85 -5.04 6.87 -4.88
C ALA A 85 -5.00 5.89 -6.05
N ALA A 86 -5.39 6.33 -7.24
CA ALA A 86 -5.41 5.51 -8.44
C ALA A 86 -4.01 5.02 -8.80
N ALA A 87 -3.94 3.89 -9.49
CA ALA A 87 -2.71 3.31 -10.02
C ALA A 87 -1.67 2.98 -8.94
N GLY A 88 -2.12 2.59 -7.75
CA GLY A 88 -1.22 2.21 -6.66
C GLY A 88 -0.44 3.36 -6.06
N LYS A 89 -0.89 4.59 -6.26
CA LYS A 89 -0.26 5.79 -5.73
C LYS A 89 -0.87 6.19 -4.39
N VAL A 90 -0.32 7.23 -3.79
CA VAL A 90 -0.88 7.85 -2.58
C VAL A 90 -1.12 9.33 -2.82
N VAL A 91 -2.06 9.91 -2.09
CA VAL A 91 -2.42 11.32 -2.16
C VAL A 91 -2.60 11.85 -0.73
N THR A 92 -2.42 13.15 -0.55
CA THR A 92 -2.65 13.77 0.76
C THR A 92 -4.10 13.55 1.20
N ILE A 93 -4.28 13.21 2.47
CA ILE A 93 -5.59 12.91 3.04
C ILE A 93 -6.52 14.10 2.91
N GLY A 94 -7.78 13.81 2.55
CA GLY A 94 -8.85 14.79 2.59
C GLY A 94 -9.68 14.66 3.87
N ALA A 95 -10.68 15.53 4.00
CA ALA A 95 -11.59 15.47 5.13
C ALA A 95 -12.38 14.16 5.11
N GLY A 96 -12.46 13.49 6.25
CA GLY A 96 -13.27 12.29 6.40
C GLY A 96 -12.60 10.97 6.03
N ASP A 97 -11.34 11.00 5.59
CA ASP A 97 -10.66 9.80 5.10
C ASP A 97 -9.67 9.20 6.13
N ALA A 98 -9.77 9.54 7.39
CA ALA A 98 -8.81 9.10 8.41
C ALA A 98 -8.71 7.57 8.50
N ALA A 99 -9.81 6.85 8.28
CA ALA A 99 -9.82 5.38 8.33
C ALA A 99 -9.08 4.75 7.14
N HIS A 100 -8.80 5.50 6.09
CA HIS A 100 -8.09 5.01 4.91
C HIS A 100 -6.59 5.31 4.95
N ALA A 101 -6.10 6.00 5.98
CA ALA A 101 -4.72 6.47 6.03
C ALA A 101 -3.72 5.32 5.91
N VAL A 102 -2.75 5.50 5.04
CA VAL A 102 -1.66 4.55 4.81
C VAL A 102 -0.51 4.85 5.76
N GLY A 103 -0.20 6.12 5.95
CA GLY A 103 0.90 6.52 6.80
C GLY A 103 1.17 8.01 6.70
N THR A 104 2.39 8.39 7.10
CA THR A 104 2.83 9.78 7.13
C THR A 104 4.01 9.97 6.20
N ALA A 105 3.97 11.01 5.38
CA ALA A 105 5.08 11.34 4.48
C ALA A 105 6.24 11.92 5.29
N VAL A 106 7.42 11.35 5.10
CA VAL A 106 8.65 11.85 5.76
C VAL A 106 9.55 12.58 4.78
N THR A 107 9.19 12.58 3.50
CA THR A 107 9.79 13.45 2.47
C THR A 107 8.67 14.09 1.67
N ALA A 108 8.98 15.17 0.97
CA ALA A 108 8.01 15.90 0.14
C ALA A 108 8.26 15.62 -1.34
N GLY A 109 7.22 15.77 -2.15
CA GLY A 109 7.34 15.66 -3.60
C GLY A 109 6.01 15.89 -4.30
N THR A 110 6.07 16.08 -5.62
CA THR A 110 4.90 16.24 -6.47
C THR A 110 5.03 15.27 -7.62
N ASP A 111 4.10 14.31 -7.71
CA ASP A 111 4.09 13.28 -8.76
C ASP A 111 5.41 12.51 -8.88
N VAL A 112 6.11 12.33 -7.75
CA VAL A 112 7.36 11.57 -7.65
C VAL A 112 7.28 10.63 -6.46
N LEU A 113 8.28 9.76 -6.32
CA LEU A 113 8.35 8.89 -5.13
C LEU A 113 8.59 9.73 -3.89
N VAL A 114 7.79 9.47 -2.86
CA VAL A 114 7.96 10.04 -1.53
C VAL A 114 8.07 8.88 -0.54
N GLU A 115 8.82 9.10 0.53
CA GLU A 115 8.96 8.08 1.56
C GLU A 115 7.82 8.20 2.54
N ILE A 116 7.13 7.09 2.77
CA ILE A 116 5.98 7.02 3.66
C ILE A 116 6.32 6.08 4.81
N LEU A 117 6.18 6.58 6.03
CA LEU A 117 6.23 5.73 7.20
C LEU A 117 4.83 5.15 7.37
N MET A 118 4.68 3.88 7.06
CA MET A 118 3.37 3.23 6.99
C MET A 118 2.86 2.93 8.39
N ASP A 119 1.53 3.05 8.56
CA ASP A 119 0.88 2.80 9.85
C ASP A 119 0.91 1.31 10.23
N HIS A 120 0.94 0.43 9.25
CA HIS A 120 1.02 -1.02 9.50
C HIS A 120 1.46 -1.81 8.27
#